data_a184972f4ebd093bab40a6a3bd3b9f5c
#
_entry.id   a184972f4ebd093bab40a6a3bd3b9f5c
#
_cell.length_a   1.000
_cell.length_b   1.000
_cell.length_c   1.000
_cell.angle_alpha   90.00
_cell.angle_beta   90.00
_cell.angle_gamma   90.00
#
_symmetry.space_group_name_H-M   'P 1'
#
loop_
_entity.id
_entity.type
_entity.pdbx_description
1 polymer ?
#
loop_
_entity_poly.entity_id
_entity_poly.type
_entity_poly.pdbx_seq_one_letter_code
_entity_poly.pdbx_strand_id
1 'polypeptide(L)'
;RVPVILLSATLPASRRQLLVRAYSGAPLVNTGNRDGECPYPLITLARRGHGAPELVVPQTSASRPDVELRMHQGLLENPGLTADLVVDAASNGGCICVIANTVGSAQKLYRELLNRVDRNECELVLFHARFPAWRRAEIEKRVLDLFDKRSTLQPGDEERTIRPNRAILVATQVIEQSLDVDFDEMFTEIAPVDLILQRIGRMYRHVRPSRPTGPVPRLHVLLPDSPGNGFGRSGVVYHPFILLKTLG
;
A
#
# COMPACT_ATOMS: atom_id res chain seq x y z
N ARG A 1 -17.00 7.00 31.46
CA ARG A 1 -16.03 7.64 30.55
C ARG A 1 -15.55 6.57 29.59
N VAL A 2 -15.64 6.82 28.29
CA VAL A 2 -15.22 5.85 27.27
C VAL A 2 -13.81 6.24 26.79
N PRO A 3 -12.83 5.33 26.82
CA PRO A 3 -11.53 5.55 26.20
C PRO A 3 -11.69 5.63 24.69
N VAL A 4 -10.93 6.52 24.03
CA VAL A 4 -10.90 6.66 22.58
C VAL A 4 -9.48 6.36 22.10
N ILE A 5 -9.34 5.42 21.17
CA ILE A 5 -8.08 5.07 20.53
C ILE A 5 -8.19 5.47 19.06
N LEU A 6 -7.27 6.30 18.60
CA LEU A 6 -7.15 6.70 17.20
C LEU A 6 -5.84 6.16 16.64
N LEU A 7 -5.93 5.35 15.60
CA LEU A 7 -4.79 4.78 14.89
C LEU A 7 -4.71 5.39 13.49
N SER A 8 -3.53 5.88 13.13
CA SER A 8 -3.27 6.40 11.79
C SER A 8 -1.80 6.23 11.44
N ALA A 9 -1.53 5.83 10.19
CA ALA A 9 -0.18 5.77 9.66
C ALA A 9 0.35 7.15 9.24
N THR A 10 -0.55 8.09 8.96
CA THR A 10 -0.22 9.37 8.29
C THR A 10 -0.91 10.57 8.94
N LEU A 11 -0.98 10.61 10.28
CA LEU A 11 -1.65 11.69 10.99
C LEU A 11 -0.73 12.94 11.12
N PRO A 12 -1.01 14.04 10.38
CA PRO A 12 -0.22 15.26 10.48
C PRO A 12 -0.24 15.85 11.90
N ALA A 13 0.85 16.49 12.32
CA ALA A 13 0.98 17.08 13.65
C ALA A 13 -0.15 18.05 13.98
N SER A 14 -0.55 18.92 13.03
CA SER A 14 -1.66 19.86 13.18
C SER A 14 -2.99 19.14 13.44
N ARG A 15 -3.28 18.06 12.71
CA ARG A 15 -4.50 17.29 12.90
C ARG A 15 -4.51 16.57 14.25
N ARG A 16 -3.38 15.99 14.65
CA ARG A 16 -3.20 15.36 15.96
C ARG A 16 -3.49 16.35 17.09
N GLN A 17 -2.95 17.57 17.01
CA GLN A 17 -3.17 18.61 17.99
C GLN A 17 -4.65 18.99 18.12
N LEU A 18 -5.37 19.12 17.00
CA LEU A 18 -6.81 19.40 17.00
C LEU A 18 -7.61 18.27 17.68
N LEU A 19 -7.28 17.01 17.42
CA LEU A 19 -7.93 15.86 18.06
C LEU A 19 -7.67 15.82 19.56
N VAL A 20 -6.42 16.05 19.99
CA VAL A 20 -6.04 16.12 21.40
C VAL A 20 -6.81 17.23 22.09
N ARG A 21 -6.83 18.45 21.52
CA ARG A 21 -7.58 19.59 22.06
C ARG A 21 -9.07 19.28 22.17
N ALA A 22 -9.68 18.72 21.14
CA ALA A 22 -11.09 18.37 21.14
C ALA A 22 -11.47 17.37 22.24
N TYR A 23 -10.57 16.44 22.56
CA TYR A 23 -10.79 15.42 23.58
C TYR A 23 -10.47 15.90 25.00
N SER A 24 -9.31 16.51 25.21
CA SER A 24 -8.77 16.83 26.54
C SER A 24 -9.14 18.24 27.02
N GLY A 25 -9.47 19.16 26.10
CA GLY A 25 -9.59 20.59 26.37
C GLY A 25 -8.25 21.30 26.59
N ALA A 26 -7.14 20.57 26.53
CA ALA A 26 -5.80 21.12 26.76
C ALA A 26 -5.38 22.08 25.65
N PRO A 27 -4.56 23.11 25.93
CA PRO A 27 -4.01 23.98 24.91
C PRO A 27 -3.14 23.18 23.92
N LEU A 28 -3.00 23.71 22.70
CA LEU A 28 -2.11 23.12 21.70
C LEU A 28 -0.67 23.22 22.19
N VAL A 29 -0.03 22.06 22.38
CA VAL A 29 1.40 21.99 22.72
C VAL A 29 2.16 21.76 21.41
N ASN A 30 3.15 22.61 21.16
CA ASN A 30 4.03 22.43 20.01
C ASN A 30 4.93 21.23 20.28
N THR A 31 4.66 20.09 19.63
CA THR A 31 5.29 18.78 19.84
C THR A 31 6.39 18.49 18.82
N GLY A 32 6.76 19.47 18.00
CA GLY A 32 7.87 19.37 17.07
C GLY A 32 9.20 19.72 17.77
N ASN A 33 10.28 19.02 17.39
CA ASN A 33 11.63 19.48 17.65
C ASN A 33 11.84 20.86 17.00
N ARG A 34 12.91 21.58 17.36
CA ARG A 34 13.26 22.90 16.79
C ARG A 34 13.29 22.92 15.26
N ASP A 35 13.46 21.74 14.63
CA ASP A 35 13.50 21.54 13.18
C ASP A 35 12.14 21.14 12.55
N GLY A 36 11.04 21.15 13.33
CA GLY A 36 9.69 20.84 12.83
C GLY A 36 9.41 19.34 12.58
N GLU A 37 10.38 18.48 12.77
CA GLU A 37 10.21 17.03 12.59
C GLU A 37 9.47 16.40 13.77
N CYS A 38 8.48 15.59 13.47
CA CYS A 38 7.71 14.82 14.42
C CYS A 38 8.22 13.38 14.42
N PRO A 39 8.66 12.83 15.59
CA PRO A 39 9.16 11.46 15.62
C PRO A 39 8.07 10.47 15.17
N TYR A 40 8.49 9.40 14.52
CA TYR A 40 7.61 8.32 14.06
C TYR A 40 8.24 6.96 14.40
N PRO A 41 7.48 6.00 14.94
CA PRO A 41 6.10 6.13 15.43
C PRO A 41 5.96 6.98 16.69
N LEU A 42 4.77 7.56 16.91
CA LEU A 42 4.51 8.41 18.07
C LEU A 42 3.16 8.06 18.71
N ILE A 43 3.17 7.81 20.01
CA ILE A 43 1.97 7.64 20.83
C ILE A 43 1.70 8.96 21.56
N THR A 44 0.48 9.44 21.49
CA THR A 44 0.03 10.62 22.22
C THR A 44 -1.06 10.23 23.21
N LEU A 45 -0.79 10.38 24.50
CA LEU A 45 -1.74 10.07 25.57
C LEU A 45 -2.34 11.38 26.09
N ALA A 46 -3.65 11.54 25.97
CA ALA A 46 -4.35 12.70 26.46
C ALA A 46 -5.45 12.30 27.46
N ARG A 47 -5.56 13.04 28.56
CA ARG A 47 -6.60 12.83 29.57
C ARG A 47 -7.44 14.09 29.72
N ARG A 48 -8.77 13.92 29.77
CA ARG A 48 -9.70 15.02 29.91
C ARG A 48 -9.54 15.71 31.28
N GLY A 49 -9.36 17.04 31.26
CA GLY A 49 -9.18 17.84 32.50
C GLY A 49 -7.78 17.70 33.14
N HIS A 50 -6.83 17.08 32.47
CA HIS A 50 -5.44 17.03 32.87
C HIS A 50 -4.61 17.87 31.89
N GLY A 51 -3.46 18.35 32.32
CA GLY A 51 -2.59 19.27 31.56
C GLY A 51 -2.14 18.81 30.19
N ALA A 52 -0.88 19.06 29.83
CA ALA A 52 -0.33 18.71 28.53
C ALA A 52 -0.37 17.19 28.24
N PRO A 53 -0.57 16.79 26.97
CA PRO A 53 -0.51 15.38 26.59
C PRO A 53 0.89 14.82 26.79
N GLU A 54 0.96 13.55 27.16
CA GLU A 54 2.20 12.78 27.22
C GLU A 54 2.54 12.23 25.84
N LEU A 55 3.79 12.34 25.44
CA LEU A 55 4.31 11.84 24.19
C LEU A 55 5.27 10.68 24.45
N VAL A 56 5.01 9.55 23.80
CA VAL A 56 5.86 8.36 23.90
C VAL A 56 6.32 7.98 22.51
N VAL A 57 7.63 7.91 22.32
CA VAL A 57 8.25 7.42 21.10
C VAL A 57 8.61 5.95 21.32
N PRO A 58 7.88 5.00 20.73
CA PRO A 58 8.20 3.58 20.86
C PRO A 58 9.55 3.28 20.22
N GLN A 59 10.31 2.38 20.83
CA GLN A 59 11.48 1.81 20.15
C GLN A 59 11.01 0.89 19.03
N THR A 60 11.48 1.16 17.80
CA THR A 60 11.20 0.30 16.66
C THR A 60 12.35 -0.68 16.46
N SER A 61 12.05 -1.97 16.45
CA SER A 61 13.05 -3.03 16.27
C SER A 61 13.40 -3.32 14.81
N ALA A 62 12.66 -2.76 13.86
CA ALA A 62 12.85 -3.05 12.43
C ALA A 62 13.19 -1.77 11.64
N SER A 63 14.41 -1.73 11.09
CA SER A 63 14.73 -0.85 9.97
C SER A 63 13.93 -1.34 8.75
N ARG A 64 13.13 -0.47 8.14
CA ARG A 64 12.54 -0.77 6.84
C ARG A 64 13.60 -0.53 5.77
N PRO A 65 13.68 -1.38 4.72
CA PRO A 65 14.58 -1.12 3.62
C PRO A 65 14.17 0.17 2.90
N ASP A 66 15.14 0.85 2.33
CA ASP A 66 14.90 1.93 1.38
C ASP A 66 14.08 1.38 0.20
N VAL A 67 13.22 2.22 -0.38
CA VAL A 67 12.36 1.84 -1.50
C VAL A 67 12.86 2.57 -2.74
N GLU A 68 13.15 1.82 -3.79
CA GLU A 68 13.45 2.39 -5.10
C GLU A 68 12.15 2.85 -5.77
N LEU A 69 12.03 4.15 -6.02
CA LEU A 69 10.87 4.74 -6.70
C LEU A 69 11.15 4.89 -8.20
N ARG A 70 10.30 4.28 -9.02
CA ARG A 70 10.34 4.38 -10.48
C ARG A 70 9.07 5.04 -11.01
N MET A 71 9.21 6.15 -11.74
CA MET A 71 8.09 6.85 -12.33
C MET A 71 7.98 6.51 -13.81
N HIS A 72 6.80 6.09 -14.24
CA HIS A 72 6.53 5.64 -15.62
C HIS A 72 5.51 6.55 -16.29
N GLN A 73 5.98 7.46 -17.12
CA GLN A 73 5.15 8.39 -17.87
C GLN A 73 4.42 7.66 -19.02
N GLY A 74 3.17 8.02 -19.27
CA GLY A 74 2.36 7.45 -20.35
C GLY A 74 1.72 6.10 -20.05
N LEU A 75 2.01 5.47 -18.91
CA LEU A 75 1.49 4.14 -18.61
C LEU A 75 0.14 4.13 -17.89
N LEU A 76 -0.28 5.27 -17.31
CA LEU A 76 -1.55 5.34 -16.56
C LEU A 76 -2.77 4.92 -17.42
N GLU A 77 -2.76 5.25 -18.69
CA GLU A 77 -3.87 4.98 -19.62
C GLU A 77 -3.55 3.89 -20.64
N ASN A 78 -2.38 3.24 -20.52
CA ASN A 78 -1.93 2.20 -21.44
C ASN A 78 -1.81 0.84 -20.74
N PRO A 79 -2.91 0.08 -20.57
CA PRO A 79 -2.89 -1.19 -19.87
C PRO A 79 -2.04 -2.26 -20.58
N GLY A 80 -1.86 -2.17 -21.91
CA GLY A 80 -1.02 -3.09 -22.66
C GLY A 80 0.45 -2.96 -22.30
N LEU A 81 1.02 -1.75 -22.39
CA LEU A 81 2.42 -1.49 -22.01
C LEU A 81 2.63 -1.72 -20.51
N THR A 82 1.63 -1.40 -19.68
CA THR A 82 1.70 -1.69 -18.24
C THR A 82 1.76 -3.19 -18.00
N ALA A 83 0.98 -3.99 -18.74
CA ALA A 83 1.01 -5.45 -18.62
C ALA A 83 2.37 -6.02 -19.04
N ASP A 84 2.97 -5.52 -20.12
CA ASP A 84 4.29 -5.95 -20.58
C ASP A 84 5.35 -5.69 -19.48
N LEU A 85 5.33 -4.51 -18.87
CA LEU A 85 6.25 -4.15 -17.78
C LEU A 85 6.04 -5.02 -16.52
N VAL A 86 4.79 -5.33 -16.17
CA VAL A 86 4.47 -6.19 -15.02
C VAL A 86 4.92 -7.63 -15.27
N VAL A 87 4.75 -8.14 -16.49
CA VAL A 87 5.22 -9.49 -16.88
C VAL A 87 6.72 -9.57 -16.85
N ASP A 88 7.42 -8.55 -17.35
CA ASP A 88 8.87 -8.45 -17.29
C ASP A 88 9.37 -8.47 -15.84
N ALA A 89 8.78 -7.66 -14.97
CA ALA A 89 9.10 -7.64 -13.54
C ALA A 89 8.87 -9.01 -12.87
N ALA A 90 7.85 -9.76 -13.29
CA ALA A 90 7.54 -11.10 -12.78
C ALA A 90 8.41 -12.20 -13.41
N SER A 91 9.20 -11.93 -14.45
CA SER A 91 9.93 -12.95 -15.21
C SER A 91 10.90 -13.75 -14.35
N ASN A 92 11.57 -13.11 -13.41
CA ASN A 92 12.52 -13.72 -12.49
C ASN A 92 11.87 -14.29 -11.20
N GLY A 93 10.55 -14.31 -11.14
CA GLY A 93 9.79 -14.71 -9.95
C GLY A 93 9.38 -13.51 -9.09
N GLY A 94 8.75 -13.81 -7.97
CA GLY A 94 8.29 -12.83 -7.00
C GLY A 94 6.76 -12.61 -7.01
N CYS A 95 6.29 -12.00 -5.95
CA CYS A 95 4.88 -11.64 -5.76
C CYS A 95 4.70 -10.15 -6.03
N ILE A 96 4.06 -9.84 -7.14
CA ILE A 96 3.86 -8.48 -7.63
C ILE A 96 2.42 -8.03 -7.35
N CYS A 97 2.26 -6.81 -6.87
CA CYS A 97 0.96 -6.18 -6.72
C CYS A 97 0.82 -5.01 -7.70
N VAL A 98 -0.31 -4.93 -8.39
CA VAL A 98 -0.68 -3.77 -9.19
C VAL A 98 -1.94 -3.14 -8.61
N ILE A 99 -1.86 -1.87 -8.21
CA ILE A 99 -2.98 -1.13 -7.62
C ILE A 99 -3.50 -0.11 -8.61
N ALA A 100 -4.70 -0.37 -9.12
CA ALA A 100 -5.43 0.57 -9.96
C ALA A 100 -6.42 1.40 -9.12
N ASN A 101 -6.63 2.65 -9.49
CA ASN A 101 -7.53 3.55 -8.77
C ASN A 101 -9.00 3.28 -9.08
N THR A 102 -9.30 2.62 -10.20
CA THR A 102 -10.66 2.26 -10.58
C THR A 102 -10.81 0.77 -10.89
N VAL A 103 -12.01 0.24 -10.66
CA VAL A 103 -12.33 -1.15 -11.03
C VAL A 103 -12.17 -1.37 -12.53
N GLY A 104 -12.55 -0.37 -13.35
CA GLY A 104 -12.42 -0.46 -14.79
C GLY A 104 -10.98 -0.55 -15.27
N SER A 105 -10.03 0.20 -14.64
CA SER A 105 -8.59 0.11 -14.91
C SER A 105 -8.06 -1.27 -14.50
N ALA A 106 -8.40 -1.74 -13.30
CA ALA A 106 -7.99 -3.06 -12.81
C ALA A 106 -8.45 -4.19 -13.75
N GLN A 107 -9.70 -4.16 -14.19
CA GLN A 107 -10.25 -5.16 -15.11
C GLN A 107 -9.60 -5.12 -16.49
N LYS A 108 -9.30 -3.94 -17.03
CA LYS A 108 -8.60 -3.81 -18.31
C LYS A 108 -7.20 -4.42 -18.23
N LEU A 109 -6.43 -4.01 -17.24
CA LEU A 109 -5.09 -4.55 -17.02
C LEU A 109 -5.09 -6.06 -16.79
N TYR A 110 -6.02 -6.56 -15.99
CA TYR A 110 -6.17 -8.00 -15.76
C TYR A 110 -6.42 -8.78 -17.06
N ARG A 111 -7.25 -8.26 -18.00
CA ARG A 111 -7.46 -8.90 -19.30
C ARG A 111 -6.19 -8.91 -20.15
N GLU A 112 -5.41 -7.83 -20.12
CA GLU A 112 -4.12 -7.78 -20.82
C GLU A 112 -3.14 -8.84 -20.26
N LEU A 113 -3.08 -8.97 -18.94
CA LEU A 113 -2.24 -9.96 -18.27
C LEU A 113 -2.69 -11.40 -18.55
N LEU A 114 -4.01 -11.68 -18.67
CA LEU A 114 -4.53 -13.00 -19.02
C LEU A 114 -3.98 -13.52 -20.35
N ASN A 115 -3.71 -12.62 -21.30
CA ASN A 115 -3.19 -12.96 -22.62
C ASN A 115 -1.66 -13.12 -22.66
N ARG A 116 -0.95 -12.76 -21.60
CA ARG A 116 0.53 -12.71 -21.53
C ARG A 116 1.14 -13.67 -20.53
N VAL A 117 0.38 -14.06 -19.53
CA VAL A 117 0.86 -14.85 -18.40
C VAL A 117 0.48 -16.32 -18.57
N ASP A 118 1.46 -17.23 -18.51
CA ASP A 118 1.16 -18.66 -18.36
C ASP A 118 0.68 -18.93 -16.93
N ARG A 119 -0.58 -19.31 -16.82
CA ARG A 119 -1.24 -19.56 -15.53
C ARG A 119 -0.81 -20.85 -14.84
N ASN A 120 -0.07 -21.70 -15.52
CA ASN A 120 0.55 -22.87 -14.90
C ASN A 120 1.82 -22.48 -14.12
N GLU A 121 2.46 -21.38 -14.51
CA GLU A 121 3.70 -20.90 -13.90
C GLU A 121 3.52 -19.68 -12.99
N CYS A 122 2.43 -18.91 -13.18
CA CYS A 122 2.20 -17.68 -12.47
C CYS A 122 0.75 -17.57 -11.99
N GLU A 123 0.58 -17.41 -10.69
CA GLU A 123 -0.72 -17.11 -10.09
C GLU A 123 -1.17 -15.69 -10.49
N LEU A 124 -2.34 -15.58 -11.09
CA LEU A 124 -2.92 -14.29 -11.47
C LEU A 124 -4.28 -14.10 -10.80
N VAL A 125 -4.39 -13.06 -9.96
CA VAL A 125 -5.59 -12.77 -9.16
C VAL A 125 -6.09 -11.36 -9.45
N LEU A 126 -7.42 -11.18 -9.56
CA LEU A 126 -8.09 -9.88 -9.61
C LEU A 126 -8.90 -9.68 -8.33
N PHE A 127 -8.69 -8.53 -7.64
CA PHE A 127 -9.36 -8.23 -6.38
C PHE A 127 -9.89 -6.79 -6.33
N HIS A 128 -11.21 -6.61 -6.27
CA HIS A 128 -11.86 -5.31 -6.18
C HIS A 128 -13.21 -5.37 -5.45
N ALA A 129 -13.74 -4.23 -5.03
CA ALA A 129 -14.96 -4.13 -4.23
C ALA A 129 -16.27 -4.51 -4.97
N ARG A 130 -16.28 -4.55 -6.31
CA ARG A 130 -17.49 -4.85 -7.10
C ARG A 130 -17.85 -6.33 -7.21
N PHE A 131 -17.03 -7.23 -6.68
CA PHE A 131 -17.43 -8.63 -6.57
C PHE A 131 -18.59 -8.77 -5.58
N PRO A 132 -19.54 -9.71 -5.82
CA PRO A 132 -20.52 -10.09 -4.81
C PRO A 132 -19.85 -10.47 -3.49
N ALA A 133 -20.50 -10.23 -2.36
CA ALA A 133 -19.87 -10.40 -1.03
C ALA A 133 -19.26 -11.79 -0.82
N TRP A 134 -19.97 -12.85 -1.22
CA TRP A 134 -19.48 -14.23 -1.11
C TRP A 134 -18.23 -14.46 -1.96
N ARG A 135 -18.22 -13.96 -3.21
CA ARG A 135 -17.07 -14.10 -4.10
C ARG A 135 -15.89 -13.27 -3.64
N ARG A 136 -16.16 -12.08 -3.08
CA ARG A 136 -15.10 -11.23 -2.51
C ARG A 136 -14.43 -11.91 -1.33
N ALA A 137 -15.19 -12.58 -0.45
CA ALA A 137 -14.63 -13.33 0.68
C ALA A 137 -13.73 -14.50 0.22
N GLU A 138 -14.12 -15.21 -0.84
CA GLU A 138 -13.28 -16.27 -1.41
C GLU A 138 -11.97 -15.72 -2.00
N ILE A 139 -12.05 -14.61 -2.75
CA ILE A 139 -10.87 -13.97 -3.34
C ILE A 139 -9.96 -13.43 -2.22
N GLU A 140 -10.53 -12.78 -1.21
CA GLU A 140 -9.80 -12.27 -0.06
C GLU A 140 -9.05 -13.39 0.67
N LYS A 141 -9.72 -14.51 0.93
CA LYS A 141 -9.08 -15.70 1.48
C LYS A 141 -7.91 -16.15 0.60
N ARG A 142 -8.11 -16.28 -0.71
CA ARG A 142 -7.04 -16.66 -1.64
C ARG A 142 -5.88 -15.66 -1.62
N VAL A 143 -6.14 -14.35 -1.57
CA VAL A 143 -5.11 -13.30 -1.44
C VAL A 143 -4.30 -13.48 -0.16
N LEU A 144 -4.96 -13.77 0.97
CA LEU A 144 -4.27 -14.05 2.22
C LEU A 144 -3.45 -15.33 2.13
N ASP A 145 -4.01 -16.42 1.59
CA ASP A 145 -3.30 -17.69 1.41
C ASP A 145 -2.01 -17.53 0.60
N LEU A 146 -2.00 -16.67 -0.42
CA LEU A 146 -0.85 -16.45 -1.30
C LEU A 146 0.17 -15.44 -0.74
N PHE A 147 -0.27 -14.39 -0.04
CA PHE A 147 0.57 -13.21 0.24
C PHE A 147 0.72 -12.87 1.74
N ASP A 148 0.04 -13.54 2.66
CA ASP A 148 0.16 -13.32 4.11
C ASP A 148 1.54 -13.79 4.64
N LYS A 149 1.87 -13.36 5.84
CA LYS A 149 3.03 -13.82 6.62
C LYS A 149 3.10 -15.34 6.72
N ARG A 150 1.95 -16.01 6.88
CA ARG A 150 1.82 -17.47 7.01
C ARG A 150 2.11 -18.23 5.71
N SER A 151 2.17 -17.56 4.58
CA SER A 151 2.54 -18.16 3.29
C SER A 151 4.06 -18.44 3.15
N THR A 152 4.82 -18.47 4.25
CA THR A 152 6.22 -18.89 4.28
C THR A 152 6.32 -20.30 4.82
N LEU A 153 6.98 -21.19 4.07
CA LEU A 153 7.34 -22.52 4.55
C LEU A 153 8.29 -22.42 5.74
N GLN A 154 7.81 -22.85 6.92
CA GLN A 154 8.69 -23.41 7.93
C GLN A 154 8.42 -24.92 7.97
N PRO A 155 9.46 -25.76 7.98
CA PRO A 155 9.27 -27.21 8.07
C PRO A 155 8.46 -27.56 9.33
N GLY A 156 7.36 -28.32 9.16
CA GLY A 156 6.58 -28.85 10.28
C GLY A 156 5.20 -28.21 10.51
N ASP A 157 4.77 -27.22 9.74
CA ASP A 157 3.45 -26.59 9.86
C ASP A 157 2.51 -27.07 8.75
N GLU A 158 1.63 -28.01 9.05
CA GLU A 158 0.70 -28.64 8.07
C GLU A 158 -0.42 -27.67 7.58
N GLU A 159 -0.65 -26.55 8.25
CA GLU A 159 -1.71 -25.58 7.93
C GLU A 159 -1.23 -24.40 7.04
N ARG A 160 0.00 -24.39 6.53
CA ARG A 160 0.56 -23.25 5.81
C ARG A 160 0.51 -23.42 4.32
N THR A 161 -0.03 -22.40 3.66
CA THR A 161 0.03 -22.27 2.21
C THR A 161 1.44 -21.89 1.76
N ILE A 162 1.90 -22.51 0.68
CA ILE A 162 3.19 -22.18 0.08
C ILE A 162 3.04 -20.85 -0.67
N ARG A 163 3.88 -19.86 -0.32
CA ARG A 163 3.98 -18.64 -1.12
C ARG A 163 4.39 -19.02 -2.55
N PRO A 164 3.66 -18.59 -3.58
CA PRO A 164 4.00 -18.91 -4.95
C PRO A 164 5.34 -18.29 -5.33
N ASN A 165 6.10 -19.01 -6.17
CA ASN A 165 7.35 -18.48 -6.71
C ASN A 165 7.12 -17.30 -7.65
N ARG A 166 5.95 -17.27 -8.33
CA ARG A 166 5.53 -16.18 -9.21
C ARG A 166 4.04 -15.93 -9.04
N ALA A 167 3.67 -14.69 -8.71
CA ALA A 167 2.28 -14.29 -8.60
C ALA A 167 2.08 -12.81 -8.93
N ILE A 168 0.96 -12.50 -9.56
CA ILE A 168 0.52 -11.13 -9.86
C ILE A 168 -0.87 -10.92 -9.28
N LEU A 169 -1.01 -9.96 -8.39
CA LEU A 169 -2.28 -9.48 -7.88
C LEU A 169 -2.62 -8.14 -8.55
N VAL A 170 -3.71 -8.08 -9.29
CA VAL A 170 -4.28 -6.81 -9.74
C VAL A 170 -5.42 -6.44 -8.78
N ALA A 171 -5.29 -5.31 -8.09
CA ALA A 171 -6.27 -4.89 -7.09
C ALA A 171 -6.65 -3.41 -7.24
N THR A 172 -7.69 -3.02 -6.52
CA THR A 172 -7.99 -1.61 -6.24
C THR A 172 -7.63 -1.29 -4.79
N GLN A 173 -8.09 -0.16 -4.26
CA GLN A 173 -7.84 0.29 -2.88
C GLN A 173 -8.25 -0.74 -1.79
N VAL A 174 -8.96 -1.79 -2.13
CA VAL A 174 -9.33 -2.86 -1.18
C VAL A 174 -8.12 -3.52 -0.52
N ILE A 175 -6.95 -3.49 -1.18
CA ILE A 175 -5.71 -4.06 -0.65
C ILE A 175 -5.04 -3.17 0.41
N GLU A 176 -5.40 -1.89 0.47
CA GLU A 176 -4.84 -0.93 1.42
C GLU A 176 -5.37 -1.15 2.84
N GLN A 177 -6.54 -1.77 2.99
CA GLN A 177 -7.26 -1.89 4.26
C GLN A 177 -7.18 -3.33 4.81
N SER A 178 -6.87 -3.44 6.10
CA SER A 178 -7.05 -4.64 6.95
C SER A 178 -6.38 -5.94 6.52
N LEU A 179 -5.69 -6.03 5.39
CA LEU A 179 -5.03 -7.23 4.93
C LEU A 179 -3.55 -7.23 5.32
N ASP A 180 -3.08 -8.32 5.91
CA ASP A 180 -1.67 -8.51 6.26
C ASP A 180 -0.93 -9.22 5.12
N VAL A 181 -0.72 -8.50 4.03
CA VAL A 181 -0.10 -8.99 2.80
C VAL A 181 1.29 -8.38 2.59
N ASP A 182 2.12 -9.10 1.84
CA ASP A 182 3.52 -8.76 1.60
C ASP A 182 3.90 -9.04 0.14
N PHE A 183 4.36 -8.01 -0.54
CA PHE A 183 4.77 -8.06 -1.94
C PHE A 183 6.26 -7.76 -2.10
N ASP A 184 6.84 -8.29 -3.18
CA ASP A 184 8.25 -8.10 -3.51
C ASP A 184 8.43 -6.85 -4.39
N GLU A 185 7.45 -6.54 -5.24
CA GLU A 185 7.46 -5.38 -6.12
C GLU A 185 6.02 -4.87 -6.32
N MET A 186 5.86 -3.58 -6.53
CA MET A 186 4.53 -2.99 -6.65
C MET A 186 4.46 -1.97 -7.77
N PHE A 187 3.37 -2.02 -8.52
CA PHE A 187 2.95 -1.02 -9.47
C PHE A 187 1.71 -0.31 -8.94
N THR A 188 1.65 0.99 -9.08
CA THR A 188 0.51 1.77 -8.61
C THR A 188 0.17 2.89 -9.58
N GLU A 189 -1.10 3.05 -9.91
CA GLU A 189 -1.55 4.31 -10.49
C GLU A 189 -1.28 5.45 -9.50
N ILE A 190 -0.97 6.65 -10.01
CA ILE A 190 -0.74 7.84 -9.18
C ILE A 190 -1.87 8.06 -8.17
N ALA A 191 -1.54 8.33 -6.93
CA ALA A 191 -2.46 8.54 -5.83
C ALA A 191 -1.91 9.60 -4.86
N PRO A 192 -2.70 10.13 -3.93
CA PRO A 192 -2.20 10.95 -2.84
C PRO A 192 -1.02 10.32 -2.11
N VAL A 193 -0.07 11.14 -1.69
CA VAL A 193 1.21 10.67 -1.09
C VAL A 193 1.00 9.78 0.13
N ASP A 194 -0.02 10.07 0.94
CA ASP A 194 -0.37 9.26 2.11
C ASP A 194 -0.82 7.84 1.72
N LEU A 195 -1.54 7.68 0.61
CA LEU A 195 -1.89 6.37 0.08
C LEU A 195 -0.69 5.66 -0.55
N ILE A 196 0.19 6.39 -1.24
CA ILE A 196 1.46 5.83 -1.76
C ILE A 196 2.29 5.25 -0.59
N LEU A 197 2.41 5.96 0.53
CA LEU A 197 3.10 5.48 1.72
C LEU A 197 2.42 4.24 2.33
N GLN A 198 1.09 4.17 2.35
CA GLN A 198 0.36 2.98 2.79
C GLN A 198 0.60 1.78 1.88
N ARG A 199 0.68 1.98 0.56
CA ARG A 199 1.01 0.97 -0.45
C ARG A 199 2.44 0.46 -0.25
N ILE A 200 3.41 1.35 -0.08
CA ILE A 200 4.80 1.00 0.29
C ILE A 200 4.84 0.11 1.53
N GLY A 201 4.00 0.40 2.53
CA GLY A 201 3.88 -0.41 3.74
C GLY A 201 3.41 -1.85 3.53
N ARG A 202 3.06 -2.25 2.30
CA ARG A 202 2.72 -3.62 1.89
C ARG A 202 3.86 -4.34 1.17
N MET A 203 4.99 -3.66 0.94
CA MET A 203 6.19 -4.26 0.36
C MET A 203 7.18 -4.58 1.47
N TYR A 204 7.88 -5.71 1.34
CA TYR A 204 8.88 -6.17 2.31
C TYR A 204 8.39 -6.09 3.76
N ARG A 205 7.11 -6.33 3.94
CA ARG A 205 6.43 -6.21 5.23
C ARG A 205 6.86 -7.30 6.21
N HIS A 206 7.15 -8.49 5.69
CA HIS A 206 7.58 -9.62 6.48
C HIS A 206 9.01 -10.03 6.15
N VAL A 207 9.75 -10.47 7.17
CA VAL A 207 11.08 -11.04 6.97
C VAL A 207 10.94 -12.35 6.19
N ARG A 208 11.66 -12.45 5.06
CA ARG A 208 11.70 -13.65 4.22
C ARG A 208 13.14 -14.07 3.96
N PRO A 209 13.42 -15.39 3.87
CA PRO A 209 14.78 -15.90 3.65
C PRO A 209 15.42 -15.40 2.37
N SER A 210 14.61 -15.25 1.31
CA SER A 210 15.03 -14.74 0.01
C SER A 210 13.89 -14.03 -0.69
N ARG A 211 14.24 -13.12 -1.60
CA ARG A 211 13.29 -12.43 -2.48
C ARG A 211 13.85 -12.43 -3.91
N PRO A 212 13.10 -12.95 -4.88
CA PRO A 212 13.57 -13.04 -6.28
C PRO A 212 13.87 -11.66 -6.89
N THR A 213 13.17 -10.61 -6.45
CA THR A 213 13.32 -9.23 -6.93
C THR A 213 14.54 -8.49 -6.34
N GLY A 214 15.33 -9.16 -5.47
CA GLY A 214 16.52 -8.59 -4.84
C GLY A 214 16.28 -7.97 -3.46
N PRO A 215 17.27 -7.28 -2.88
CA PRO A 215 17.21 -6.79 -1.50
C PRO A 215 16.41 -5.49 -1.33
N VAL A 216 16.18 -4.74 -2.41
CA VAL A 216 15.52 -3.42 -2.38
C VAL A 216 14.14 -3.52 -3.04
N PRO A 217 13.06 -3.19 -2.30
CA PRO A 217 11.71 -3.14 -2.88
C PRO A 217 11.60 -2.02 -3.91
N ARG A 218 10.91 -2.29 -5.02
CA ARG A 218 10.69 -1.32 -6.09
C ARG A 218 9.22 -0.95 -6.20
N LEU A 219 8.95 0.35 -6.11
CA LEU A 219 7.63 0.92 -6.36
C LEU A 219 7.61 1.62 -7.70
N HIS A 220 6.76 1.15 -8.60
CA HIS A 220 6.51 1.74 -9.91
C HIS A 220 5.25 2.58 -9.86
N VAL A 221 5.37 3.89 -10.10
CA VAL A 221 4.23 4.82 -10.17
C VAL A 221 3.88 5.07 -11.63
N LEU A 222 2.65 4.72 -12.01
CA LEU A 222 2.11 4.90 -13.34
C LEU A 222 1.53 6.31 -13.47
N LEU A 223 2.06 7.09 -14.39
CA LEU A 223 1.71 8.49 -14.63
C LEU A 223 1.02 8.65 -15.98
N PRO A 224 0.21 9.72 -16.17
CA PRO A 224 -0.28 10.12 -17.50
C PRO A 224 0.88 10.60 -18.38
N ASP A 225 0.64 10.67 -19.68
CA ASP A 225 1.62 11.23 -20.63
C ASP A 225 2.01 12.66 -20.27
N SER A 226 1.03 13.46 -19.89
CA SER A 226 1.25 14.83 -19.44
C SER A 226 0.32 15.14 -18.27
N PRO A 227 0.86 15.42 -17.07
CA PRO A 227 0.04 15.82 -15.93
C PRO A 227 -0.81 17.09 -16.19
N GLY A 228 -0.36 17.96 -17.10
CA GLY A 228 -1.11 19.15 -17.52
C GLY A 228 -2.42 18.85 -18.26
N ASN A 229 -2.54 17.67 -18.87
CA ASN A 229 -3.76 17.20 -19.54
C ASN A 229 -4.72 16.46 -18.59
N GLY A 230 -4.43 16.44 -17.29
CA GLY A 230 -5.20 15.77 -16.27
C GLY A 230 -4.69 14.36 -15.94
N PHE A 231 -5.39 13.70 -15.02
CA PHE A 231 -5.00 12.39 -14.51
C PHE A 231 -5.97 11.27 -14.95
N GLY A 232 -6.62 11.47 -16.09
CA GLY A 232 -7.57 10.50 -16.63
C GLY A 232 -8.59 10.03 -15.56
N ARG A 233 -8.75 8.72 -15.45
CA ARG A 233 -9.68 8.13 -14.45
C ARG A 233 -9.24 8.31 -13.01
N SER A 234 -7.94 8.47 -12.75
CA SER A 234 -7.43 8.75 -11.40
C SER A 234 -7.87 10.12 -10.89
N GLY A 235 -8.03 11.12 -11.79
CA GLY A 235 -8.57 12.44 -11.47
C GLY A 235 -10.06 12.46 -11.10
N VAL A 236 -10.79 11.39 -11.40
CA VAL A 236 -12.18 11.21 -10.95
C VAL A 236 -12.23 10.67 -9.51
N VAL A 237 -11.22 9.90 -9.11
CA VAL A 237 -11.14 9.30 -7.76
C VAL A 237 -10.51 10.27 -6.77
N TYR A 238 -9.45 10.96 -7.20
CA TYR A 238 -8.69 11.90 -6.37
C TYR A 238 -8.66 13.27 -7.01
N HIS A 239 -8.79 14.31 -6.19
CA HIS A 239 -8.76 15.67 -6.70
C HIS A 239 -7.42 15.96 -7.42
N PRO A 240 -7.43 16.48 -8.66
CA PRO A 240 -6.22 16.68 -9.46
C PRO A 240 -5.13 17.51 -8.77
N PHE A 241 -5.52 18.52 -7.99
CA PHE A 241 -4.58 19.32 -7.20
C PHE A 241 -3.76 18.47 -6.20
N ILE A 242 -4.39 17.47 -5.56
CA ILE A 242 -3.70 16.59 -4.61
C ILE A 242 -2.71 15.70 -5.37
N LEU A 243 -3.10 15.20 -6.54
CA LEU A 243 -2.21 14.39 -7.39
C LEU A 243 -1.02 15.21 -7.89
N LEU A 244 -1.24 16.48 -8.30
CA LEU A 244 -0.14 17.39 -8.64
C LEU A 244 0.82 17.60 -7.47
N LYS A 245 0.29 17.77 -6.25
CA LYS A 245 1.11 17.92 -5.05
C LYS A 245 1.89 16.66 -4.66
N THR A 246 1.49 15.50 -5.15
CA THR A 246 2.25 14.24 -4.98
C THR A 246 3.47 14.19 -5.90
N LEU A 247 3.45 14.93 -7.01
CA LEU A 247 4.56 14.96 -7.98
C LEU A 247 5.63 16.02 -7.65
N GLY A 248 5.33 16.98 -6.76
CA GLY A 248 6.27 18.00 -6.31
C GLY A 248 5.60 19.34 -6.10
#